data_524470d1cb5ab124c61c74133cf0fe0c
#
_entry.id   524470d1cb5ab124c61c74133cf0fe0c
#
_cell.length_a   1.000
_cell.length_b   1.000
_cell.length_c   1.000
_cell.angle_alpha   90.00
_cell.angle_beta   90.00
_cell.angle_gamma   90.00
#
_symmetry.space_group_name_H-M   'P 1'
#
loop_
_entity.id
_entity.type
_entity.pdbx_description
1 polymer ?
#
loop_
_entity_poly.entity_id
_entity_poly.type
_entity_poly.pdbx_seq_one_letter_code
_entity_poly.pdbx_strand_id
1 'polypeptide(L)'
;MEENFQLKNTILRPSVVFSNSDNFSTQFMTLLNRLPIFPLYYSGNTKFMPIHCSDLTDIIYHVLSNKIETKVIECVGPEVLSFKEILQILLSLIDKKRFLIPFPLPIAKLSAKFFELLPKPLLTVDQLKLLKYDNIPSGKYKTNSEVGIPSKLFFKNEVKKYSFMWRDGGQYSTEKYNTKSLNEKS
;
A
#
# COMPACT_ATOMS: atom_id res chain seq x y z
N MET A 1 37.57 14.21 -30.61
CA MET A 1 36.12 14.50 -30.42
C MET A 1 35.66 13.74 -29.22
N GLU A 2 35.64 14.38 -28.07
CA GLU A 2 35.01 13.79 -26.87
C GLU A 2 33.49 13.98 -27.04
N GLU A 3 32.78 12.87 -27.37
CA GLU A 3 31.34 12.84 -27.28
C GLU A 3 30.99 13.01 -25.78
N ASN A 4 30.52 14.18 -25.42
CA ASN A 4 29.89 14.44 -24.13
C ASN A 4 28.65 13.54 -24.03
N PHE A 5 28.81 12.36 -23.46
CA PHE A 5 27.73 11.46 -23.11
C PHE A 5 26.96 12.08 -21.93
N GLN A 6 26.09 13.05 -22.24
CA GLN A 6 25.13 13.52 -21.26
C GLN A 6 24.11 12.39 -21.01
N LEU A 7 24.35 11.62 -19.95
CA LEU A 7 23.37 10.66 -19.45
C LEU A 7 22.10 11.44 -19.10
N LYS A 8 21.06 11.32 -19.92
CA LYS A 8 19.73 11.84 -19.60
C LYS A 8 19.14 10.97 -18.48
N ASN A 9 19.23 11.47 -17.25
CA ASN A 9 18.73 10.77 -16.07
C ASN A 9 17.27 11.14 -15.82
N THR A 10 16.39 10.13 -15.72
CA THR A 10 15.02 10.30 -15.22
C THR A 10 14.94 9.70 -13.81
N ILE A 11 14.48 10.48 -12.85
CA ILE A 11 14.26 10.06 -11.46
C ILE A 11 12.79 9.67 -11.33
N LEU A 12 12.54 8.42 -10.98
CA LEU A 12 11.21 7.94 -10.63
C LEU A 12 11.02 8.01 -9.12
N ARG A 13 9.93 8.64 -8.69
CA ARG A 13 9.56 8.79 -7.27
C ARG A 13 8.24 8.04 -7.03
N PRO A 14 8.29 6.75 -6.72
CA PRO A 14 7.08 5.99 -6.47
C PRO A 14 6.43 6.39 -5.13
N SER A 15 5.11 6.37 -5.08
CA SER A 15 4.34 6.26 -3.86
C SER A 15 4.54 4.87 -3.24
N VAL A 16 3.72 4.49 -2.27
CA VAL A 16 3.80 3.14 -1.68
C VAL A 16 3.57 2.09 -2.77
N VAL A 17 4.59 1.27 -3.00
CA VAL A 17 4.50 0.15 -3.96
C VAL A 17 3.93 -1.08 -3.26
N PHE A 18 2.96 -1.73 -3.89
CA PHE A 18 2.35 -2.93 -3.36
C PHE A 18 2.32 -4.09 -4.37
N SER A 19 2.34 -5.32 -3.85
CA SER A 19 2.26 -6.57 -4.61
C SER A 19 1.94 -7.75 -3.68
N ASN A 20 1.89 -8.97 -4.21
CA ASN A 20 1.67 -10.18 -3.40
C ASN A 20 2.83 -10.53 -2.43
N SER A 21 3.99 -9.92 -2.59
CA SER A 21 5.18 -10.16 -1.76
C SER A 21 5.74 -8.85 -1.18
N ASP A 22 4.89 -7.82 -1.03
CA ASP A 22 5.29 -6.54 -0.47
C ASP A 22 5.44 -6.58 1.06
N ASN A 23 6.10 -5.57 1.61
CA ASN A 23 6.19 -5.35 3.05
C ASN A 23 5.14 -4.34 3.58
N PHE A 24 4.18 -3.91 2.75
CA PHE A 24 3.16 -2.95 3.13
C PHE A 24 1.82 -3.66 3.36
N SER A 25 1.14 -4.11 2.31
CA SER A 25 -0.18 -4.74 2.43
C SER A 25 -0.11 -6.07 3.19
N THR A 26 0.92 -6.90 2.93
CA THR A 26 1.08 -8.21 3.57
C THR A 26 1.43 -8.09 5.05
N GLN A 27 2.26 -7.10 5.42
CA GLN A 27 2.58 -6.84 6.82
C GLN A 27 1.34 -6.37 7.59
N PHE A 28 0.57 -5.43 7.04
CA PHE A 28 -0.66 -4.98 7.70
C PHE A 28 -1.71 -6.09 7.79
N MET A 29 -1.92 -6.91 6.76
CA MET A 29 -2.82 -8.07 6.87
C MET A 29 -2.38 -9.03 7.96
N THR A 30 -1.07 -9.27 8.11
CA THR A 30 -0.53 -10.12 9.18
C THR A 30 -0.81 -9.53 10.56
N LEU A 31 -0.62 -8.23 10.75
CA LEU A 31 -0.90 -7.53 12.00
C LEU A 31 -2.40 -7.54 12.33
N LEU A 32 -3.24 -7.19 11.37
CA LEU A 32 -4.69 -7.17 11.50
C LEU A 32 -5.27 -8.57 11.76
N ASN A 33 -4.63 -9.62 11.28
CA ASN A 33 -5.03 -10.98 11.58
C ASN A 33 -4.75 -11.38 13.03
N ARG A 34 -3.65 -10.89 13.61
CA ARG A 34 -3.19 -11.26 14.96
C ARG A 34 -3.72 -10.36 16.07
N LEU A 35 -3.84 -9.05 15.80
CA LEU A 35 -4.18 -8.06 16.82
C LEU A 35 -5.68 -7.78 16.84
N PRO A 36 -6.36 -7.84 17.99
CA PRO A 36 -7.79 -7.47 18.11
C PRO A 36 -8.02 -5.98 18.00
N ILE A 37 -7.01 -5.17 18.36
CA ILE A 37 -7.02 -3.70 18.33
C ILE A 37 -5.81 -3.24 17.53
N PHE A 38 -6.01 -2.29 16.62
CA PHE A 38 -4.95 -1.70 15.84
C PHE A 38 -4.89 -0.18 16.05
N PRO A 39 -3.71 0.38 16.41
CA PRO A 39 -3.57 1.82 16.62
C PRO A 39 -3.58 2.58 15.31
N LEU A 40 -4.45 3.59 15.20
CA LEU A 40 -4.43 4.56 14.12
C LEU A 40 -3.56 5.75 14.49
N TYR A 41 -2.37 5.79 13.94
CA TYR A 41 -1.49 6.94 14.04
C TYR A 41 -2.04 8.09 13.20
N TYR A 42 -1.93 9.32 13.69
CA TYR A 42 -2.47 10.53 13.05
C TYR A 42 -3.95 10.38 12.66
N SER A 43 -4.72 9.63 13.48
CA SER A 43 -6.13 9.30 13.23
C SER A 43 -6.38 8.54 11.92
N GLY A 44 -5.32 8.05 11.29
CA GLY A 44 -5.40 7.36 10.01
C GLY A 44 -5.69 8.26 8.81
N ASN A 45 -5.51 9.58 8.93
CA ASN A 45 -5.85 10.55 7.88
C ASN A 45 -4.77 10.72 6.81
N THR A 46 -3.55 10.20 7.05
CA THR A 46 -2.45 10.26 6.08
C THR A 46 -2.87 9.63 4.77
N LYS A 47 -2.67 10.37 3.68
CA LYS A 47 -3.10 9.99 2.33
C LYS A 47 -1.98 9.30 1.56
N PHE A 48 -2.36 8.30 0.79
CA PHE A 48 -1.48 7.53 -0.09
C PHE A 48 -2.12 7.41 -1.48
N MET A 49 -1.28 7.25 -2.49
CA MET A 49 -1.69 6.79 -3.83
C MET A 49 -0.94 5.50 -4.16
N PRO A 50 -1.31 4.35 -3.56
CA PRO A 50 -0.57 3.10 -3.74
C PRO A 50 -0.49 2.70 -5.20
N ILE A 51 0.72 2.37 -5.66
CA ILE A 51 0.97 1.91 -7.03
C ILE A 51 1.31 0.42 -7.04
N HIS A 52 0.69 -0.34 -7.92
CA HIS A 52 1.03 -1.76 -8.09
C HIS A 52 2.38 -1.91 -8.78
N CYS A 53 3.16 -2.93 -8.40
CA CYS A 53 4.49 -3.17 -8.96
C CYS A 53 4.47 -3.32 -10.50
N SER A 54 3.42 -3.90 -11.09
CA SER A 54 3.28 -4.02 -12.54
C SER A 54 3.11 -2.67 -13.21
N ASP A 55 2.26 -1.77 -12.67
CA ASP A 55 2.11 -0.41 -13.22
C ASP A 55 3.44 0.35 -13.13
N LEU A 56 4.19 0.20 -12.03
CA LEU A 56 5.51 0.81 -11.90
C LEU A 56 6.50 0.24 -12.93
N THR A 57 6.46 -1.06 -13.20
CA THR A 57 7.29 -1.70 -14.22
C THR A 57 6.97 -1.17 -15.62
N ASP A 58 5.68 -0.99 -15.93
CA ASP A 58 5.23 -0.40 -17.19
C ASP A 58 5.77 1.02 -17.35
N ILE A 59 5.74 1.84 -16.29
CA ILE A 59 6.31 3.19 -16.30
C ILE A 59 7.81 3.13 -16.59
N ILE A 60 8.57 2.24 -15.91
CA ILE A 60 10.00 2.07 -16.13
C ILE A 60 10.27 1.69 -17.59
N TYR A 61 9.53 0.72 -18.12
CA TYR A 61 9.65 0.28 -19.50
C TYR A 61 9.40 1.43 -20.50
N HIS A 62 8.34 2.19 -20.31
CA HIS A 62 8.00 3.33 -21.17
C HIS A 62 9.05 4.44 -21.09
N VAL A 63 9.58 4.75 -19.91
CA VAL A 63 10.64 5.74 -19.75
C VAL A 63 11.90 5.34 -20.51
N LEU A 64 12.29 4.06 -20.43
CA LEU A 64 13.47 3.54 -21.13
C LEU A 64 13.27 3.49 -22.65
N SER A 65 12.07 3.08 -23.12
CA SER A 65 11.79 2.88 -24.53
C SER A 65 11.54 4.18 -25.29
N ASN A 66 10.84 5.15 -24.67
CA ASN A 66 10.35 6.34 -25.34
C ASN A 66 11.21 7.59 -25.09
N LYS A 67 12.36 7.46 -24.42
CA LYS A 67 13.30 8.57 -24.10
C LYS A 67 12.58 9.79 -23.53
N ILE A 68 11.72 9.56 -22.52
CA ILE A 68 10.96 10.63 -21.89
C ILE A 68 11.91 11.67 -21.27
N GLU A 69 11.79 12.92 -21.69
CA GLU A 69 12.72 14.00 -21.30
C GLU A 69 12.40 14.64 -19.94
N THR A 70 11.48 14.07 -19.19
CA THR A 70 11.09 14.58 -17.86
C THR A 70 12.10 14.14 -16.81
N LYS A 71 12.75 15.09 -16.12
CA LYS A 71 13.78 14.79 -15.11
C LYS A 71 13.27 14.02 -13.90
N VAL A 72 12.05 14.30 -13.45
CA VAL A 72 11.44 13.66 -12.28
C VAL A 72 10.00 13.31 -12.59
N ILE A 73 9.60 12.06 -12.32
CA ILE A 73 8.24 11.59 -12.47
C ILE A 73 7.76 11.04 -11.12
N GLU A 74 6.64 11.57 -10.62
CA GLU A 74 5.96 11.02 -9.45
C GLU A 74 5.06 9.84 -9.89
N CYS A 75 5.47 8.62 -9.54
CA CYS A 75 4.78 7.38 -9.94
C CYS A 75 3.72 7.03 -8.90
N VAL A 76 2.46 7.21 -9.26
CA VAL A 76 1.33 7.04 -8.35
C VAL A 76 0.28 6.10 -8.92
N GLY A 77 -0.47 5.46 -8.02
CA GLY A 77 -1.60 4.61 -8.39
C GLY A 77 -2.83 5.41 -8.84
N PRO A 78 -3.93 4.72 -9.19
CA PRO A 78 -5.12 5.36 -9.77
C PRO A 78 -6.03 6.03 -8.74
N GLU A 79 -5.82 5.83 -7.44
CA GLU A 79 -6.73 6.29 -6.38
C GLU A 79 -5.99 6.84 -5.17
N VAL A 80 -6.59 7.85 -4.52
CA VAL A 80 -6.12 8.36 -3.23
C VAL A 80 -6.86 7.64 -2.12
N LEU A 81 -6.11 7.04 -1.19
CA LEU A 81 -6.65 6.35 -0.02
C LEU A 81 -6.02 6.90 1.24
N SER A 82 -6.82 7.14 2.28
CA SER A 82 -6.30 7.38 3.62
C SER A 82 -5.77 6.09 4.23
N PHE A 83 -4.86 6.19 5.19
CA PHE A 83 -4.35 5.02 5.91
C PHE A 83 -5.47 4.19 6.56
N LYS A 84 -6.49 4.88 7.11
CA LYS A 84 -7.68 4.23 7.66
C LYS A 84 -8.45 3.44 6.61
N GLU A 85 -8.69 4.01 5.43
CA GLU A 85 -9.37 3.33 4.32
C GLU A 85 -8.59 2.10 3.84
N ILE A 86 -7.26 2.20 3.73
CA ILE A 86 -6.39 1.07 3.41
C ILE A 86 -6.61 -0.07 4.41
N LEU A 87 -6.54 0.21 5.73
CA LEU A 87 -6.76 -0.80 6.76
C LEU A 87 -8.17 -1.39 6.74
N GLN A 88 -9.20 -0.58 6.46
CA GLN A 88 -10.57 -1.05 6.31
C GLN A 88 -10.75 -1.97 5.09
N ILE A 89 -10.11 -1.63 3.96
CA ILE A 89 -10.07 -2.48 2.77
C ILE A 89 -9.42 -3.81 3.14
N LEU A 90 -8.24 -3.80 3.77
CA LEU A 90 -7.53 -5.01 4.17
C LEU A 90 -8.38 -5.88 5.11
N LEU A 91 -9.01 -5.28 6.14
CA LEU A 91 -9.91 -5.98 7.06
C LEU A 91 -11.08 -6.65 6.33
N SER A 92 -11.69 -5.94 5.39
CA SER A 92 -12.79 -6.49 4.58
C SER A 92 -12.32 -7.67 3.71
N LEU A 93 -11.10 -7.60 3.17
CA LEU A 93 -10.54 -8.63 2.31
C LEU A 93 -10.12 -9.90 3.07
N ILE A 94 -9.70 -9.77 4.32
CA ILE A 94 -9.31 -10.92 5.17
C ILE A 94 -10.46 -11.42 6.05
N ASP A 95 -11.67 -10.85 5.90
CA ASP A 95 -12.88 -11.18 6.66
C ASP A 95 -12.66 -11.11 8.19
N LYS A 96 -12.07 -10.02 8.65
CA LYS A 96 -11.83 -9.77 10.08
C LYS A 96 -12.44 -8.44 10.52
N LYS A 97 -12.98 -8.43 11.74
CA LYS A 97 -13.45 -7.21 12.42
C LYS A 97 -12.46 -6.86 13.51
N ARG A 98 -11.85 -5.68 13.43
CA ARG A 98 -10.87 -5.17 14.39
C ARG A 98 -11.19 -3.74 14.77
N PHE A 99 -10.87 -3.37 16.00
CA PHE A 99 -11.02 -1.99 16.46
C PHE A 99 -9.82 -1.17 15.98
N LEU A 100 -10.10 -0.18 15.14
CA LEU A 100 -9.12 0.83 14.71
C LEU A 100 -9.25 2.03 15.66
N ILE A 101 -8.32 2.20 16.58
CA ILE A 101 -8.40 3.22 17.64
C ILE A 101 -7.40 4.34 17.35
N PRO A 102 -7.83 5.62 17.27
CA PRO A 102 -6.92 6.75 17.18
C PRO A 102 -5.96 6.78 18.36
N PHE A 103 -4.66 6.84 18.10
CA PHE A 103 -3.63 6.74 19.12
C PHE A 103 -2.93 8.10 19.30
N PRO A 104 -2.95 8.70 20.50
CA PRO A 104 -2.26 9.95 20.76
C PRO A 104 -0.74 9.84 20.53
N LEU A 105 -0.14 10.83 19.89
CA LEU A 105 1.28 10.84 19.49
C LEU A 105 2.28 10.55 20.63
N PRO A 106 2.10 11.03 21.88
CA PRO A 106 3.03 10.71 22.94
C PRO A 106 3.08 9.21 23.26
N ILE A 107 1.92 8.56 23.26
CA ILE A 107 1.80 7.12 23.53
C ILE A 107 2.29 6.32 22.34
N ALA A 108 2.10 6.83 21.11
CA ALA A 108 2.60 6.22 19.87
C ALA A 108 4.14 6.09 19.87
N LYS A 109 4.85 7.12 20.32
CA LYS A 109 6.33 7.09 20.42
C LYS A 109 6.81 6.09 21.47
N LEU A 110 6.08 5.95 22.58
CA LEU A 110 6.43 5.00 23.65
C LEU A 110 6.17 3.55 23.19
N SER A 111 5.04 3.31 22.54
CA SER A 111 4.70 1.98 22.00
C SER A 111 5.66 1.55 20.88
N ALA A 112 6.09 2.47 20.01
CA ALA A 112 7.05 2.16 18.95
C ALA A 112 8.41 1.72 19.52
N LYS A 113 8.91 2.39 20.57
CA LYS A 113 10.13 1.96 21.28
C LYS A 113 9.98 0.55 21.89
N PHE A 114 8.78 0.23 22.38
CA PHE A 114 8.51 -1.10 22.92
C PHE A 114 8.44 -2.15 21.80
N PHE A 115 7.86 -1.82 20.65
CA PHE A 115 7.79 -2.72 19.49
C PHE A 115 9.15 -2.91 18.81
N GLU A 116 10.08 -1.95 18.91
CA GLU A 116 11.46 -2.10 18.43
C GLU A 116 12.27 -3.15 19.22
N LEU A 117 11.88 -3.47 20.46
CA LEU A 117 12.51 -4.54 21.26
C LEU A 117 12.13 -5.94 20.78
N LEU A 118 11.10 -6.08 19.90
CA LEU A 118 10.72 -7.38 19.37
C LEU A 118 11.71 -7.82 18.28
N PRO A 119 12.01 -9.13 18.17
CA PRO A 119 12.96 -9.68 17.20
C PRO A 119 12.61 -9.37 15.73
N LYS A 120 11.35 -9.02 15.47
CA LYS A 120 10.85 -8.45 14.20
C LYS A 120 9.93 -7.30 14.56
N PRO A 121 10.40 -6.05 14.54
CA PRO A 121 9.57 -4.90 14.87
C PRO A 121 8.39 -4.80 13.89
N LEU A 122 7.20 -4.80 14.46
CA LEU A 122 5.95 -4.75 13.69
C LEU A 122 5.72 -3.37 13.06
N LEU A 123 6.29 -2.33 13.69
CA LEU A 123 6.28 -0.97 13.21
C LEU A 123 7.48 -0.23 13.83
N THR A 124 8.32 0.37 12.99
CA THR A 124 9.48 1.13 13.46
C THR A 124 9.11 2.59 13.72
N VAL A 125 9.91 3.28 14.57
CA VAL A 125 9.76 4.72 14.81
C VAL A 125 9.86 5.52 13.51
N ASP A 126 10.69 5.08 12.56
CA ASP A 126 10.82 5.76 11.27
C ASP A 126 9.59 5.57 10.38
N GLN A 127 8.99 4.39 10.38
CA GLN A 127 7.70 4.18 9.71
C GLN A 127 6.60 5.06 10.30
N LEU A 128 6.58 5.25 11.64
CA LEU A 128 5.65 6.20 12.28
C LEU A 128 5.89 7.65 11.85
N LYS A 129 7.14 8.07 11.71
CA LYS A 129 7.48 9.41 11.22
C LYS A 129 6.99 9.61 9.79
N LEU A 130 7.09 8.58 8.93
CA LEU A 130 6.61 8.63 7.55
C LEU A 130 5.09 8.77 7.48
N LEU A 131 4.34 8.14 8.41
CA LEU A 131 2.88 8.31 8.49
C LEU A 131 2.42 9.74 8.85
N LYS A 132 3.34 10.65 9.17
CA LYS A 132 3.02 12.07 9.40
C LYS A 132 2.77 12.83 8.09
N TYR A 133 3.33 12.37 7.00
CA TYR A 133 3.32 13.07 5.71
C TYR A 133 2.51 12.30 4.69
N ASP A 134 1.69 13.03 3.95
CA ASP A 134 0.96 12.45 2.84
C ASP A 134 1.93 11.95 1.76
N ASN A 135 1.63 10.78 1.19
CA ASN A 135 2.39 10.18 0.10
C ASN A 135 1.54 10.21 -1.18
N ILE A 136 1.27 11.44 -1.64
CA ILE A 136 0.53 11.80 -2.84
C ILE A 136 1.38 12.74 -3.69
N PRO A 137 1.02 13.02 -4.96
CA PRO A 137 1.78 13.95 -5.80
C PRO A 137 1.98 15.31 -5.15
N SER A 138 3.21 15.81 -5.24
CA SER A 138 3.59 17.09 -4.63
C SER A 138 3.07 18.31 -5.40
N GLY A 139 2.62 18.12 -6.65
CA GLY A 139 2.28 19.20 -7.59
C GLY A 139 3.50 19.94 -8.17
N LYS A 140 4.72 19.55 -7.77
CA LYS A 140 5.98 20.16 -8.28
C LYS A 140 6.53 19.44 -9.52
N TYR A 141 6.22 18.17 -9.65
CA TYR A 141 6.70 17.31 -10.72
C TYR A 141 5.53 16.64 -11.43
N LYS A 142 5.73 16.24 -12.67
CA LYS A 142 4.72 15.52 -13.44
C LYS A 142 4.50 14.12 -12.86
N THR A 143 3.26 13.72 -12.82
CA THR A 143 2.87 12.34 -12.49
C THR A 143 3.03 11.42 -13.71
N ASN A 144 3.05 10.12 -13.48
CA ASN A 144 3.03 9.13 -14.56
C ASN A 144 1.81 9.31 -15.49
N SER A 145 0.66 9.72 -14.97
CA SER A 145 -0.53 10.00 -15.79
C SER A 145 -0.31 11.23 -16.72
N GLU A 146 0.31 12.30 -16.22
CA GLU A 146 0.59 13.52 -17.00
C GLU A 146 1.67 13.32 -18.06
N VAL A 147 2.49 12.28 -17.94
CA VAL A 147 3.43 11.87 -18.99
C VAL A 147 2.86 10.79 -19.91
N GLY A 148 1.54 10.53 -19.84
CA GLY A 148 0.83 9.61 -20.73
C GLY A 148 0.85 8.13 -20.33
N ILE A 149 1.25 7.81 -19.09
CA ILE A 149 1.38 6.43 -18.60
C ILE A 149 0.52 6.27 -17.34
N PRO A 150 -0.83 6.29 -17.43
CA PRO A 150 -1.69 6.18 -16.26
C PRO A 150 -1.65 4.78 -15.66
N SER A 151 -1.58 4.69 -14.33
CA SER A 151 -1.76 3.45 -13.59
C SER A 151 -3.19 2.93 -13.71
N LYS A 152 -3.37 1.61 -13.75
CA LYS A 152 -4.66 0.94 -14.02
C LYS A 152 -5.09 0.00 -12.91
N LEU A 153 -4.16 -0.41 -12.04
CA LEU A 153 -4.39 -1.46 -11.04
C LEU A 153 -4.78 -0.85 -9.69
N PHE A 154 -6.06 -1.03 -9.34
CA PHE A 154 -6.65 -0.54 -8.09
C PHE A 154 -6.24 -1.40 -6.90
N PHE A 155 -5.93 -0.77 -5.76
CA PHE A 155 -5.42 -1.43 -4.56
C PHE A 155 -6.30 -2.59 -4.10
N LYS A 156 -7.60 -2.34 -3.92
CA LYS A 156 -8.55 -3.37 -3.45
C LYS A 156 -8.61 -4.59 -4.37
N ASN A 157 -8.61 -4.37 -5.69
CA ASN A 157 -8.76 -5.43 -6.67
C ASN A 157 -7.54 -6.35 -6.70
N GLU A 158 -6.35 -5.76 -6.65
CA GLU A 158 -5.11 -6.53 -6.71
C GLU A 158 -4.83 -7.26 -5.39
N VAL A 159 -5.01 -6.60 -4.24
CA VAL A 159 -4.84 -7.23 -2.93
C VAL A 159 -5.82 -8.38 -2.72
N LYS A 160 -7.04 -8.29 -3.27
CA LYS A 160 -8.05 -9.36 -3.21
C LYS A 160 -7.51 -10.68 -3.78
N LYS A 161 -6.63 -10.65 -4.78
CA LYS A 161 -6.09 -11.85 -5.46
C LYS A 161 -5.27 -12.74 -4.54
N TYR A 162 -4.65 -12.18 -3.48
CA TYR A 162 -3.80 -12.93 -2.56
C TYR A 162 -4.21 -12.82 -1.08
N SER A 163 -5.21 -12.00 -0.75
CA SER A 163 -5.69 -11.79 0.63
C SER A 163 -6.27 -13.05 1.29
N PHE A 164 -6.64 -14.06 0.50
CA PHE A 164 -7.16 -15.34 1.01
C PHE A 164 -6.17 -16.04 1.95
N MET A 165 -4.87 -15.80 1.82
CA MET A 165 -3.84 -16.38 2.70
C MET A 165 -4.00 -15.95 4.17
N TRP A 166 -4.71 -14.85 4.45
CA TRP A 166 -4.98 -14.34 5.81
C TRP A 166 -6.41 -14.60 6.29
N ARG A 167 -7.25 -15.24 5.46
CA ARG A 167 -8.60 -15.65 5.87
C ARG A 167 -8.59 -16.96 6.62
N ASP A 168 -9.55 -17.15 7.53
CA ASP A 168 -9.81 -18.45 8.11
C ASP A 168 -10.37 -19.38 7.02
N GLY A 169 -9.71 -20.53 6.80
CA GLY A 169 -10.04 -21.46 5.72
C GLY A 169 -9.32 -21.17 4.39
N GLY A 170 -8.52 -20.09 4.31
CA GLY A 170 -7.70 -19.79 3.13
C GLY A 170 -8.50 -19.66 1.84
N GLN A 171 -8.00 -20.24 0.75
CA GLN A 171 -8.68 -20.23 -0.56
C GLN A 171 -10.03 -20.96 -0.58
N TYR A 172 -10.29 -21.86 0.39
CA TYR A 172 -11.53 -22.63 0.50
C TYR A 172 -12.61 -21.91 1.34
N SER A 173 -12.34 -20.72 1.88
CA SER A 173 -13.30 -19.97 2.69
C SER A 173 -14.56 -19.55 1.92
N THR A 174 -14.49 -19.44 0.60
CA THR A 174 -15.63 -19.09 -0.28
C THR A 174 -16.65 -20.23 -0.43
N GLU A 175 -16.27 -21.48 -0.27
CA GLU A 175 -17.20 -22.62 -0.39
C GLU A 175 -18.18 -22.70 0.80
N LYS A 176 -17.77 -22.28 2.00
CA LYS A 176 -18.66 -22.24 3.17
C LYS A 176 -19.83 -21.26 3.04
N TYR A 177 -19.68 -20.19 2.26
CA TYR A 177 -20.75 -19.24 2.01
C TYR A 177 -21.77 -19.75 0.98
N ASN A 178 -21.33 -20.47 -0.04
CA ASN A 178 -22.23 -21.03 -1.05
C ASN A 178 -23.09 -22.20 -0.49
N THR A 179 -22.55 -23.01 0.44
CA THR A 179 -23.31 -24.11 1.06
C THR A 179 -24.36 -23.61 2.05
N LYS A 180 -24.14 -22.47 2.75
CA LYS A 180 -25.18 -21.89 3.62
C LYS A 180 -26.35 -21.33 2.81
N SER A 181 -26.11 -20.69 1.67
CA SER A 181 -27.17 -20.13 0.81
C SER A 181 -27.99 -21.20 0.09
N LEU A 182 -27.47 -22.41 -0.05
CA LEU A 182 -28.19 -23.56 -0.62
C LEU A 182 -29.06 -24.27 0.43
N ASN A 183 -28.65 -24.29 1.70
CA ASN A 183 -29.43 -24.91 2.78
C ASN A 183 -30.54 -24.01 3.36
N GLU A 184 -30.53 -22.70 3.05
CA GLU A 184 -31.63 -21.77 3.41
C GLU A 184 -32.74 -21.71 2.35
N LYS A 185 -32.61 -22.45 1.24
CA LYS A 185 -33.59 -22.53 0.14
C LYS A 185 -34.22 -23.92 -0.03
N SER A 186 -34.04 -24.84 0.95
CA SER A 186 -34.71 -26.17 0.96
C SER A 186 -35.87 -26.18 1.94
#